data_af3fe04d0f548e41f567a95060748b97
#
_entry.id   af3fe04d0f548e41f567a95060748b97
#
_cell.length_a   1.000
_cell.length_b   1.000
_cell.length_c   1.000
_cell.angle_alpha   90.00
_cell.angle_beta   90.00
_cell.angle_gamma   90.00
#
_symmetry.space_group_name_H-M   'P 1'
#
loop_
_entity.id
_entity.type
_entity.pdbx_description
1 polymer ?
#
loop_
_entity_poly.entity_id
_entity_poly.type
_entity_poly.pdbx_seq_one_letter_code
_entity_poly.pdbx_strand_id
1 'polypeptide(L)'
;MRKVLLLFAVVFTHTLFAQADLNTGTIRGFVYEKESGEPVMFCNVFLKGTIIGAPTDINGMYNIPKVKEGTYTLVATYIGYDTTEVRILINSGKILTQNLEITESSIKLNEVKISAERAEMKTEVKAAAIKISKKDLKMIPTIGGEPDLAQYMQIIPGVVFTGDQGGQLYIRGGSPIQNKVLMDGMTIYSPFHSIGLFSVFDTDIIRNTDVYTGGFSAEYGGRVSSIMDIKTIDGNKKEIGGRLSGNTFGSKLFIEGPLSKSGNTSFIFSGKTSYLDKS
;
A
#
# COMPACT_ATOMS: atom_id res chain seq x y z
N MET A 1 -72.57 -16.44 -8.94
CA MET A 1 -72.42 -15.00 -9.02
C MET A 1 -71.59 -14.41 -7.84
N ARG A 2 -71.81 -14.85 -6.60
CA ARG A 2 -71.11 -14.30 -5.42
C ARG A 2 -69.54 -14.55 -5.37
N LYS A 3 -69.05 -15.66 -5.97
CA LYS A 3 -67.65 -16.01 -6.05
C LYS A 3 -66.88 -15.24 -7.17
N VAL A 4 -67.55 -14.81 -8.22
CA VAL A 4 -67.00 -14.04 -9.31
C VAL A 4 -66.84 -12.58 -8.88
N LEU A 5 -67.74 -12.05 -8.05
CA LEU A 5 -67.66 -10.70 -7.50
C LEU A 5 -66.47 -10.55 -6.53
N LEU A 6 -66.15 -11.59 -5.74
CA LEU A 6 -64.98 -11.62 -4.84
C LEU A 6 -63.66 -11.65 -5.60
N LEU A 7 -63.60 -12.35 -6.74
CA LEU A 7 -62.38 -12.37 -7.59
C LEU A 7 -62.08 -11.02 -8.23
N PHE A 8 -63.13 -10.29 -8.66
CA PHE A 8 -63.00 -8.93 -9.20
C PHE A 8 -62.56 -7.91 -8.15
N ALA A 9 -63.03 -8.04 -6.89
CA ALA A 9 -62.60 -7.16 -5.79
C ALA A 9 -61.14 -7.36 -5.44
N VAL A 10 -60.59 -8.60 -5.48
CA VAL A 10 -59.16 -8.88 -5.20
C VAL A 10 -58.25 -8.39 -6.32
N VAL A 11 -58.68 -8.46 -7.58
CA VAL A 11 -57.88 -7.93 -8.71
C VAL A 11 -57.84 -6.39 -8.69
N PHE A 12 -58.93 -5.73 -8.26
CA PHE A 12 -59.00 -4.26 -8.20
C PHE A 12 -58.18 -3.66 -7.05
N THR A 13 -57.94 -4.43 -5.96
CA THR A 13 -57.10 -3.95 -4.84
C THR A 13 -55.61 -4.01 -5.15
N HIS A 14 -55.15 -4.80 -6.13
CA HIS A 14 -53.76 -4.87 -6.50
C HIS A 14 -53.32 -3.76 -7.49
N THR A 15 -54.23 -3.06 -8.13
CA THR A 15 -53.91 -1.95 -9.05
C THR A 15 -53.71 -0.60 -8.34
N LEU A 16 -53.97 -0.49 -7.04
CA LEU A 16 -53.90 0.77 -6.27
C LEU A 16 -52.52 1.06 -5.64
N PHE A 17 -51.53 0.18 -5.80
CA PHE A 17 -50.18 0.37 -5.22
C PHE A 17 -49.09 0.77 -6.23
N ALA A 18 -49.44 1.07 -7.45
CA ALA A 18 -48.51 1.73 -8.37
C ALA A 18 -48.57 3.26 -8.20
N GLN A 19 -48.33 3.77 -6.99
CA GLN A 19 -48.02 5.17 -6.79
C GLN A 19 -46.60 5.41 -7.37
N ALA A 20 -46.54 5.90 -8.61
CA ALA A 20 -45.36 6.51 -9.14
C ALA A 20 -44.99 7.65 -8.18
N ASP A 21 -43.76 7.65 -7.66
CA ASP A 21 -43.20 8.76 -6.87
C ASP A 21 -43.18 10.00 -7.79
N LEU A 22 -44.26 10.77 -7.79
CA LEU A 22 -44.50 11.92 -8.67
C LEU A 22 -43.56 13.10 -8.37
N ASN A 23 -42.81 13.03 -7.25
CA ASN A 23 -41.95 14.12 -6.81
C ASN A 23 -40.47 13.91 -7.14
N THR A 24 -40.16 13.24 -8.25
CA THR A 24 -38.80 13.01 -8.67
C THR A 24 -38.53 13.59 -10.07
N GLY A 25 -37.32 14.12 -10.28
CA GLY A 25 -36.78 14.49 -11.59
C GLY A 25 -35.66 13.55 -12.03
N THR A 26 -35.13 13.79 -13.21
CA THR A 26 -33.99 13.08 -13.77
C THR A 26 -32.91 14.07 -14.14
N ILE A 27 -31.66 13.76 -13.81
CA ILE A 27 -30.50 14.51 -14.25
C ILE A 27 -29.78 13.71 -15.34
N ARG A 28 -29.45 14.35 -16.44
CA ARG A 28 -28.64 13.75 -17.50
C ARG A 28 -27.67 14.77 -18.07
N GLY A 29 -26.64 14.33 -18.72
CA GLY A 29 -25.66 15.20 -19.39
C GLY A 29 -24.44 14.43 -19.81
N PHE A 30 -23.43 15.17 -20.19
CA PHE A 30 -22.13 14.65 -20.60
C PHE A 30 -21.06 15.25 -19.72
N VAL A 31 -19.96 14.50 -19.54
CA VAL A 31 -18.74 14.99 -18.94
C VAL A 31 -17.68 15.09 -20.02
N TYR A 32 -17.06 16.26 -20.15
CA TYR A 32 -16.02 16.55 -21.11
C TYR A 32 -14.74 16.98 -20.41
N GLU A 33 -13.62 16.66 -21.00
CA GLU A 33 -12.36 17.28 -20.63
C GLU A 33 -12.31 18.70 -21.18
N LYS A 34 -11.96 19.66 -20.33
CA LYS A 34 -12.04 21.08 -20.65
C LYS A 34 -11.07 21.52 -21.75
N GLU A 35 -9.87 20.92 -21.80
CA GLU A 35 -8.82 21.32 -22.75
C GLU A 35 -9.01 20.68 -24.12
N SER A 36 -9.30 19.39 -24.18
CA SER A 36 -9.46 18.64 -25.44
C SER A 36 -10.89 18.68 -26.00
N GLY A 37 -11.89 18.88 -25.12
CA GLY A 37 -13.29 18.73 -25.45
C GLY A 37 -13.73 17.27 -25.64
N GLU A 38 -12.86 16.31 -25.35
CA GLU A 38 -13.17 14.89 -25.45
C GLU A 38 -14.11 14.42 -24.33
N PRO A 39 -15.04 13.48 -24.63
CA PRO A 39 -15.91 12.92 -23.60
C PRO A 39 -15.13 12.03 -22.63
N VAL A 40 -15.38 12.19 -21.33
CA VAL A 40 -14.71 11.43 -20.29
C VAL A 40 -15.56 10.21 -19.91
N MET A 41 -15.06 9.02 -20.24
CA MET A 41 -15.70 7.75 -19.93
C MET A 41 -15.44 7.32 -18.47
N PHE A 42 -16.41 6.64 -17.86
CA PHE A 42 -16.34 6.09 -16.50
C PHE A 42 -16.04 7.12 -15.40
N CYS A 43 -16.33 8.40 -15.65
CA CYS A 43 -16.31 9.45 -14.63
C CYS A 43 -17.46 9.25 -13.65
N ASN A 44 -17.21 9.31 -12.35
CA ASN A 44 -18.24 9.21 -11.35
C ASN A 44 -18.96 10.56 -11.18
N VAL A 45 -20.28 10.57 -11.45
CA VAL A 45 -21.15 11.76 -11.26
C VAL A 45 -22.16 11.43 -10.17
N PHE A 46 -22.19 12.23 -9.11
CA PHE A 46 -23.05 11.99 -7.96
C PHE A 46 -23.50 13.29 -7.27
N LEU A 47 -24.54 13.19 -6.44
CA LEU A 47 -25.02 14.28 -5.62
C LEU A 47 -24.28 14.32 -4.28
N LYS A 48 -23.61 15.43 -3.97
CA LYS A 48 -22.78 15.60 -2.77
C LYS A 48 -23.56 15.31 -1.49
N GLY A 49 -22.97 14.46 -0.62
CA GLY A 49 -23.60 14.03 0.63
C GLY A 49 -24.67 12.96 0.50
N THR A 50 -24.83 12.35 -0.68
CA THR A 50 -25.77 11.25 -0.93
C THR A 50 -25.07 10.06 -1.62
N ILE A 51 -25.76 8.94 -1.69
CA ILE A 51 -25.34 7.75 -2.46
C ILE A 51 -25.90 7.77 -3.89
N ILE A 52 -26.58 8.84 -4.31
CA ILE A 52 -27.28 8.94 -5.58
C ILE A 52 -26.29 9.45 -6.63
N GLY A 53 -26.02 8.62 -7.64
CA GLY A 53 -25.08 8.95 -8.71
C GLY A 53 -25.07 7.87 -9.79
N ALA A 54 -24.34 8.14 -10.87
CA ALA A 54 -24.10 7.21 -11.96
C ALA A 54 -22.73 7.49 -12.59
N PRO A 55 -22.00 6.48 -13.06
CA PRO A 55 -20.81 6.69 -13.88
C PRO A 55 -21.21 7.12 -15.29
N THR A 56 -20.33 7.82 -15.99
CA THR A 56 -20.48 8.07 -17.42
C THR A 56 -20.25 6.80 -18.23
N ASP A 57 -20.95 6.70 -19.37
CA ASP A 57 -20.74 5.64 -20.35
C ASP A 57 -19.50 5.90 -21.24
N ILE A 58 -19.30 5.07 -22.27
CA ILE A 58 -18.19 5.20 -23.22
C ILE A 58 -18.22 6.50 -24.05
N ASN A 59 -19.38 7.17 -24.12
CA ASN A 59 -19.56 8.45 -24.80
C ASN A 59 -19.54 9.63 -23.84
N GLY A 60 -19.18 9.40 -22.56
CA GLY A 60 -19.18 10.43 -21.53
C GLY A 60 -20.55 10.82 -21.01
N MET A 61 -21.64 10.10 -21.39
CA MET A 61 -23.00 10.39 -20.97
C MET A 61 -23.29 9.78 -19.60
N TYR A 62 -23.98 10.55 -18.74
CA TYR A 62 -24.51 10.05 -17.48
C TYR A 62 -26.02 10.29 -17.38
N ASN A 63 -26.73 9.45 -16.61
CA ASN A 63 -28.15 9.56 -16.34
C ASN A 63 -28.47 9.12 -14.92
N ILE A 64 -28.99 10.05 -14.11
CA ILE A 64 -29.37 9.82 -12.71
C ILE A 64 -30.89 10.01 -12.60
N PRO A 65 -31.68 8.93 -12.65
CA PRO A 65 -33.14 8.99 -12.54
C PRO A 65 -33.60 9.06 -11.10
N LYS A 66 -34.88 9.42 -10.90
CA LYS A 66 -35.60 9.36 -9.62
C LYS A 66 -34.96 10.20 -8.49
N VAL A 67 -34.41 11.35 -8.84
CA VAL A 67 -33.90 12.32 -7.85
C VAL A 67 -35.07 13.13 -7.30
N LYS A 68 -35.23 13.20 -5.97
CA LYS A 68 -36.24 14.04 -5.34
C LYS A 68 -36.05 15.49 -5.71
N GLU A 69 -37.15 16.25 -5.77
CA GLU A 69 -37.05 17.71 -6.00
C GLU A 69 -36.24 18.40 -4.90
N GLY A 70 -35.45 19.37 -5.27
CA GLY A 70 -34.59 20.07 -4.31
C GLY A 70 -33.37 20.67 -4.95
N THR A 71 -32.60 21.40 -4.16
CA THR A 71 -31.31 21.96 -4.56
C THR A 71 -30.19 21.03 -4.14
N TYR A 72 -29.34 20.66 -5.07
CA TYR A 72 -28.21 19.75 -4.86
C TYR A 72 -26.92 20.34 -5.45
N THR A 73 -25.81 19.81 -4.99
CA THR A 73 -24.51 20.01 -5.64
C THR A 73 -24.16 18.74 -6.39
N LEU A 74 -24.10 18.81 -7.71
CA LEU A 74 -23.68 17.75 -8.60
C LEU A 74 -22.16 17.75 -8.68
N VAL A 75 -21.55 16.60 -8.47
CA VAL A 75 -20.09 16.44 -8.37
C VAL A 75 -19.64 15.45 -9.45
N ALA A 76 -18.61 15.79 -10.20
CA ALA A 76 -17.92 14.89 -11.10
C ALA A 76 -16.50 14.65 -10.59
N THR A 77 -16.10 13.36 -10.48
CA THR A 77 -14.76 12.97 -10.06
C THR A 77 -14.20 11.90 -10.98
N TYR A 78 -12.95 12.09 -11.38
CA TYR A 78 -12.22 11.13 -12.20
C TYR A 78 -10.74 11.11 -11.78
N ILE A 79 -10.10 9.94 -11.89
CA ILE A 79 -8.70 9.80 -11.47
C ILE A 79 -7.79 10.61 -12.38
N GLY A 80 -6.98 11.50 -11.79
CA GLY A 80 -6.08 12.39 -12.52
C GLY A 80 -6.72 13.73 -12.91
N TYR A 81 -7.96 14.00 -12.50
CA TYR A 81 -8.68 15.24 -12.78
C TYR A 81 -9.12 15.95 -11.51
N ASP A 82 -9.22 17.27 -11.57
CA ASP A 82 -9.77 18.06 -10.49
C ASP A 82 -11.28 17.81 -10.36
N THR A 83 -11.76 17.78 -9.13
CA THR A 83 -13.19 17.59 -8.84
C THR A 83 -13.97 18.82 -9.29
N THR A 84 -14.98 18.63 -10.13
CA THR A 84 -15.90 19.70 -10.56
C THR A 84 -17.20 19.61 -9.78
N GLU A 85 -17.68 20.75 -9.24
CA GLU A 85 -18.91 20.86 -8.50
C GLU A 85 -19.82 21.92 -9.11
N VAL A 86 -21.09 21.58 -9.36
CA VAL A 86 -22.08 22.48 -9.93
C VAL A 86 -23.37 22.43 -9.11
N ARG A 87 -23.89 23.59 -8.72
CA ARG A 87 -25.17 23.68 -8.01
C ARG A 87 -26.33 23.58 -8.98
N ILE A 88 -27.26 22.68 -8.70
CA ILE A 88 -28.40 22.39 -9.57
C ILE A 88 -29.71 22.40 -8.79
N LEU A 89 -30.82 22.73 -9.48
CA LEU A 89 -32.17 22.67 -8.94
C LEU A 89 -32.97 21.60 -9.71
N ILE A 90 -33.46 20.63 -8.98
CA ILE A 90 -34.30 19.55 -9.53
C ILE A 90 -35.76 19.87 -9.29
N ASN A 91 -36.53 19.87 -10.36
CA ASN A 91 -37.99 20.03 -10.29
C ASN A 91 -38.67 18.69 -10.57
N SER A 92 -39.77 18.47 -9.90
CA SER A 92 -40.60 17.28 -10.07
C SER A 92 -41.07 17.07 -11.52
N GLY A 93 -40.97 15.86 -12.02
CA GLY A 93 -41.41 15.47 -13.37
C GLY A 93 -40.54 16.02 -14.51
N LYS A 94 -39.44 16.75 -14.22
CA LYS A 94 -38.59 17.36 -15.25
C LYS A 94 -37.27 16.61 -15.41
N ILE A 95 -36.73 16.68 -16.63
CA ILE A 95 -35.38 16.25 -16.95
C ILE A 95 -34.50 17.50 -16.95
N LEU A 96 -33.49 17.52 -16.07
CA LEU A 96 -32.43 18.52 -16.10
C LEU A 96 -31.28 17.99 -16.94
N THR A 97 -30.91 18.72 -17.98
CA THR A 97 -29.68 18.42 -18.74
C THR A 97 -28.56 19.33 -18.26
N GLN A 98 -27.51 18.75 -17.66
CA GLN A 98 -26.36 19.47 -17.14
C GLN A 98 -25.09 18.82 -17.68
N ASN A 99 -24.33 19.52 -18.49
CA ASN A 99 -22.99 19.09 -18.88
C ASN A 99 -21.97 19.57 -17.86
N LEU A 100 -20.93 18.78 -17.65
CA LEU A 100 -19.84 19.06 -16.74
C LEU A 100 -18.52 19.05 -17.49
N GLU A 101 -17.62 19.94 -17.11
CA GLU A 101 -16.26 19.97 -17.63
C GLU A 101 -15.31 19.65 -16.49
N ILE A 102 -14.39 18.73 -16.71
CA ILE A 102 -13.31 18.41 -15.76
C ILE A 102 -11.98 18.82 -16.38
N THR A 103 -11.08 19.31 -15.54
CA THR A 103 -9.73 19.73 -15.93
C THR A 103 -8.73 18.71 -15.40
N GLU A 104 -7.75 18.35 -16.22
CA GLU A 104 -6.67 17.48 -15.75
C GLU A 104 -5.99 18.15 -14.55
N SER A 105 -5.83 17.40 -13.47
CA SER A 105 -5.24 17.93 -12.25
C SER A 105 -3.78 18.29 -12.50
N SER A 106 -3.49 19.57 -12.45
CA SER A 106 -2.12 20.09 -12.49
C SER A 106 -1.34 19.79 -11.18
N ILE A 107 -2.03 19.27 -10.19
CA ILE A 107 -1.34 18.63 -9.06
C ILE A 107 -0.69 17.39 -9.66
N LYS A 108 0.57 17.54 -10.12
CA LYS A 108 1.51 16.43 -10.08
C LYS A 108 1.36 15.91 -8.68
N LEU A 109 0.62 14.81 -8.51
CA LEU A 109 0.63 14.04 -7.28
C LEU A 109 2.10 14.02 -6.93
N ASN A 110 2.48 14.68 -5.83
CA ASN A 110 3.83 14.48 -5.29
C ASN A 110 3.94 12.98 -5.27
N GLU A 111 4.70 12.49 -6.24
CA GLU A 111 4.89 11.08 -6.50
C GLU A 111 5.22 10.53 -5.13
N VAL A 112 4.22 9.93 -4.49
CA VAL A 112 4.43 9.26 -3.23
C VAL A 112 5.59 8.35 -3.57
N LYS A 113 6.68 8.39 -2.82
CA LYS A 113 7.92 7.63 -3.05
C LYS A 113 7.71 6.11 -3.30
N ILE A 114 6.50 5.64 -3.24
CA ILE A 114 6.01 4.33 -3.69
C ILE A 114 6.22 4.10 -5.19
N SER A 115 6.29 5.17 -6.03
CA SER A 115 6.55 5.00 -7.47
C SER A 115 8.03 4.77 -7.77
N ALA A 116 8.95 5.31 -6.98
CA ALA A 116 10.38 5.00 -7.15
C ALA A 116 10.66 3.53 -6.90
N GLU A 117 10.10 2.96 -5.82
CA GLU A 117 10.20 1.52 -5.55
C GLU A 117 9.50 0.65 -6.61
N ARG A 118 8.35 1.11 -7.16
CA ARG A 118 7.67 0.42 -8.26
C ARG A 118 8.37 0.60 -9.60
N ALA A 119 8.98 1.74 -9.87
CA ALA A 119 9.76 1.98 -11.08
C ALA A 119 11.07 1.16 -11.04
N GLU A 120 11.75 1.10 -9.90
CA GLU A 120 12.90 0.22 -9.68
C GLU A 120 12.52 -1.27 -9.85
N MET A 121 11.36 -1.70 -9.34
CA MET A 121 10.87 -3.06 -9.58
C MET A 121 10.53 -3.37 -11.05
N LYS A 122 10.17 -2.37 -11.86
CA LYS A 122 9.85 -2.56 -13.28
C LYS A 122 11.06 -2.48 -14.20
N THR A 123 12.07 -1.70 -13.84
CA THR A 123 13.27 -1.49 -14.68
C THR A 123 14.40 -2.47 -14.36
N GLU A 124 14.48 -2.95 -13.14
CA GLU A 124 15.44 -3.99 -12.77
C GLU A 124 14.74 -5.36 -12.78
N VAL A 125 14.88 -6.08 -13.87
CA VAL A 125 14.65 -7.54 -13.89
C VAL A 125 15.77 -8.16 -13.04
N LYS A 126 15.68 -8.02 -11.73
CA LYS A 126 16.51 -8.73 -10.76
C LYS A 126 16.00 -10.18 -10.71
N ALA A 127 16.43 -10.98 -11.69
CA ALA A 127 16.17 -12.41 -11.67
C ALA A 127 16.71 -12.96 -10.34
N ALA A 128 15.82 -13.54 -9.53
CA ALA A 128 16.13 -14.15 -8.24
C ALA A 128 16.48 -13.23 -7.06
N ALA A 129 16.08 -11.96 -7.06
CA ALA A 129 16.12 -11.09 -5.87
C ALA A 129 14.87 -11.29 -5.00
N ILE A 130 15.07 -11.53 -3.72
CA ILE A 130 13.99 -11.59 -2.70
C ILE A 130 14.10 -10.35 -1.84
N LYS A 131 13.08 -9.49 -1.87
CA LYS A 131 13.02 -8.27 -1.06
C LYS A 131 12.31 -8.57 0.25
N ILE A 132 12.98 -8.35 1.36
CA ILE A 132 12.48 -8.56 2.71
C ILE A 132 12.22 -7.19 3.33
N SER A 133 10.96 -6.87 3.57
CA SER A 133 10.59 -5.64 4.26
C SER A 133 10.55 -5.82 5.79
N LYS A 134 10.55 -4.71 6.53
CA LYS A 134 10.35 -4.74 7.99
C LYS A 134 9.02 -5.43 8.39
N LYS A 135 7.99 -5.35 7.53
CA LYS A 135 6.71 -6.03 7.74
C LYS A 135 6.86 -7.54 7.63
N ASP A 136 7.61 -8.02 6.65
CA ASP A 136 7.82 -9.45 6.41
C ASP A 136 8.58 -10.08 7.58
N LEU A 137 9.61 -9.40 8.10
CA LEU A 137 10.36 -9.85 9.28
C LEU A 137 9.46 -10.04 10.50
N LYS A 138 8.44 -9.20 10.68
CA LYS A 138 7.49 -9.28 11.81
C LYS A 138 6.44 -10.37 11.68
N MET A 139 6.26 -10.95 10.49
CA MET A 139 5.24 -11.98 10.25
C MET A 139 5.69 -13.40 10.63
N ILE A 140 6.98 -13.64 10.78
CA ILE A 140 7.47 -14.96 11.13
C ILE A 140 7.39 -15.21 12.64
N PRO A 141 7.14 -16.46 13.06
CA PRO A 141 7.29 -16.86 14.45
C PRO A 141 8.71 -16.61 14.92
N THR A 142 8.86 -15.98 16.07
CA THR A 142 10.17 -15.56 16.58
C THR A 142 10.63 -16.42 17.75
N ILE A 143 11.88 -16.82 17.74
CA ILE A 143 12.53 -17.43 18.90
C ILE A 143 12.94 -16.26 19.83
N GLY A 144 12.45 -16.28 21.08
CA GLY A 144 12.76 -15.22 22.05
C GLY A 144 11.93 -13.94 21.92
N GLY A 145 10.87 -13.93 21.10
CA GLY A 145 9.89 -12.84 21.06
C GLY A 145 10.30 -11.63 20.22
N GLU A 146 11.47 -11.62 19.57
CA GLU A 146 11.89 -10.57 18.65
C GLU A 146 12.16 -11.13 17.25
N PRO A 147 11.72 -10.43 16.19
CA PRO A 147 12.04 -10.80 14.81
C PRO A 147 13.54 -10.79 14.58
N ASP A 148 14.05 -11.74 13.81
CA ASP A 148 15.47 -11.79 13.47
C ASP A 148 15.67 -12.17 12.00
N LEU A 149 16.63 -11.53 11.33
CA LEU A 149 16.92 -11.77 9.92
C LEU A 149 17.43 -13.19 9.68
N ALA A 150 18.17 -13.79 10.60
CA ALA A 150 18.66 -15.16 10.47
C ALA A 150 17.51 -16.17 10.42
N GLN A 151 16.45 -15.94 11.19
CA GLN A 151 15.25 -16.78 11.17
C GLN A 151 14.49 -16.63 9.86
N TYR A 152 14.39 -15.42 9.34
CA TYR A 152 13.78 -15.21 8.03
C TYR A 152 14.55 -15.91 6.90
N MET A 153 15.86 -15.88 6.94
CA MET A 153 16.70 -16.54 5.93
C MET A 153 16.42 -18.04 5.83
N GLN A 154 16.01 -18.70 6.91
CA GLN A 154 15.74 -20.14 6.93
C GLN A 154 14.48 -20.54 6.14
N ILE A 155 13.54 -19.63 5.90
CA ILE A 155 12.33 -19.90 5.13
C ILE A 155 12.49 -19.59 3.64
N ILE A 156 13.62 -19.01 3.23
CA ILE A 156 13.89 -18.69 1.82
C ILE A 156 14.21 -19.96 1.06
N PRO A 157 13.56 -20.24 -0.09
CA PRO A 157 13.86 -21.39 -0.91
C PRO A 157 15.31 -21.42 -1.39
N GLY A 158 15.98 -22.56 -1.21
CA GLY A 158 17.38 -22.74 -1.58
C GLY A 158 18.40 -22.20 -0.58
N VAL A 159 17.95 -21.79 0.59
CA VAL A 159 18.81 -21.44 1.73
C VAL A 159 18.83 -22.59 2.72
N VAL A 160 20.00 -23.07 3.06
CA VAL A 160 20.22 -24.06 4.13
C VAL A 160 21.05 -23.40 5.21
N PHE A 161 20.54 -23.45 6.42
CA PHE A 161 21.18 -22.87 7.58
C PHE A 161 21.67 -24.00 8.50
N THR A 162 22.96 -24.03 8.79
CA THR A 162 23.53 -25.00 9.73
C THR A 162 23.92 -24.29 11.02
N GLY A 163 23.23 -24.68 12.14
CA GLY A 163 23.43 -24.06 13.45
C GLY A 163 24.62 -24.59 14.24
N ASP A 164 25.14 -25.78 13.89
CA ASP A 164 26.08 -26.55 14.70
C ASP A 164 27.49 -25.92 14.78
N GLN A 165 27.83 -25.00 13.90
CA GLN A 165 29.15 -24.38 13.81
C GLN A 165 29.12 -22.88 13.55
N GLY A 166 28.25 -22.15 14.22
CA GLY A 166 28.31 -20.69 14.15
C GLY A 166 27.48 -20.04 13.06
N GLY A 167 26.33 -20.61 12.70
CA GLY A 167 25.35 -19.91 11.86
C GLY A 167 25.81 -19.70 10.43
N GLN A 168 26.06 -20.79 9.71
CA GLN A 168 26.51 -20.72 8.32
C GLN A 168 25.35 -20.83 7.34
N LEU A 169 25.28 -19.91 6.38
CA LEU A 169 24.32 -19.92 5.29
C LEU A 169 24.91 -20.57 4.04
N TYR A 170 24.30 -21.65 3.60
CA TYR A 170 24.55 -22.27 2.31
C TYR A 170 23.42 -21.86 1.37
N ILE A 171 23.73 -21.13 0.31
CA ILE A 171 22.72 -20.61 -0.62
C ILE A 171 22.93 -21.26 -1.98
N ARG A 172 21.91 -22.00 -2.45
CA ARG A 172 21.92 -22.76 -3.71
C ARG A 172 23.18 -23.62 -3.88
N GLY A 173 23.64 -24.27 -2.80
CA GLY A 173 24.82 -25.13 -2.81
C GLY A 173 26.15 -24.38 -2.71
N GLY A 174 26.16 -23.07 -2.69
CA GLY A 174 27.36 -22.27 -2.46
C GLY A 174 27.77 -22.29 -0.99
N SER A 175 29.09 -22.30 -0.73
CA SER A 175 29.62 -22.27 0.64
C SER A 175 29.45 -20.91 1.31
N PRO A 176 29.44 -20.84 2.65
CA PRO A 176 29.21 -19.59 3.39
C PRO A 176 30.19 -18.46 3.05
N ILE A 177 31.44 -18.79 2.77
CA ILE A 177 32.46 -17.80 2.36
C ILE A 177 32.21 -17.17 0.98
N GLN A 178 31.32 -17.77 0.18
CA GLN A 178 30.92 -17.26 -1.13
C GLN A 178 29.74 -16.29 -1.08
N ASN A 179 29.16 -16.11 0.10
CA ASN A 179 28.12 -15.13 0.34
C ASN A 179 28.72 -13.79 0.73
N LYS A 180 28.05 -12.69 0.37
CA LYS A 180 28.42 -11.33 0.79
C LYS A 180 27.24 -10.70 1.53
N VAL A 181 27.51 -10.18 2.69
CA VAL A 181 26.52 -9.42 3.46
C VAL A 181 26.98 -7.98 3.52
N LEU A 182 26.08 -7.08 3.09
CA LEU A 182 26.31 -5.64 3.07
C LEU A 182 25.31 -4.96 4.00
N MET A 183 25.74 -3.92 4.68
CA MET A 183 24.89 -3.00 5.44
C MET A 183 25.26 -1.59 5.03
N ASP A 184 24.35 -0.91 4.32
CA ASP A 184 24.57 0.39 3.70
C ASP A 184 25.88 0.45 2.88
N GLY A 185 26.17 -0.63 2.14
CA GLY A 185 27.38 -0.76 1.31
C GLY A 185 28.63 -1.27 2.06
N MET A 186 28.62 -1.34 3.37
CA MET A 186 29.73 -1.89 4.16
C MET A 186 29.64 -3.42 4.25
N THR A 187 30.77 -4.11 4.04
CA THR A 187 30.80 -5.58 4.15
C THR A 187 30.83 -6.02 5.62
N ILE A 188 29.87 -6.87 5.99
CA ILE A 188 29.79 -7.50 7.30
C ILE A 188 30.34 -8.93 7.18
N TYR A 189 31.45 -9.21 7.86
CA TYR A 189 32.12 -10.51 7.75
C TYR A 189 31.52 -11.60 8.62
N SER A 190 30.97 -11.24 9.80
CA SER A 190 30.34 -12.16 10.73
C SER A 190 28.89 -11.72 11.03
N PRO A 191 27.94 -12.01 10.11
CA PRO A 191 26.57 -11.51 10.19
C PRO A 191 25.72 -12.26 11.23
N PHE A 192 26.20 -13.38 11.76
CA PHE A 192 25.50 -14.21 12.73
C PHE A 192 26.34 -14.48 13.95
N HIS A 193 25.70 -14.60 15.10
CA HIS A 193 26.38 -15.05 16.34
C HIS A 193 26.82 -16.51 16.23
N SER A 194 27.79 -16.92 17.05
CA SER A 194 28.43 -18.23 17.02
C SER A 194 27.49 -19.43 17.12
N ILE A 195 26.29 -19.26 17.72
CA ILE A 195 25.26 -20.31 17.78
C ILE A 195 24.32 -20.28 16.54
N GLY A 196 24.40 -19.22 15.73
CA GLY A 196 23.62 -19.10 14.49
C GLY A 196 22.13 -18.86 14.64
N LEU A 197 21.60 -18.78 15.85
CA LEU A 197 20.18 -18.56 16.10
C LEU A 197 19.76 -17.09 15.89
N PHE A 198 20.71 -16.15 16.02
CA PHE A 198 20.46 -14.73 15.96
C PHE A 198 21.48 -14.05 15.04
N SER A 199 21.00 -13.05 14.32
CA SER A 199 21.86 -12.16 13.54
C SER A 199 22.44 -11.04 14.44
N VAL A 200 23.53 -10.44 13.99
CA VAL A 200 24.09 -9.24 14.63
C VAL A 200 23.23 -8.00 14.37
N PHE A 201 22.27 -8.08 13.45
CA PHE A 201 21.47 -6.95 13.04
C PHE A 201 20.28 -6.72 13.98
N ASP A 202 20.02 -5.44 14.24
CA ASP A 202 18.78 -5.03 14.88
C ASP A 202 17.72 -4.79 13.82
N THR A 203 16.62 -5.53 13.85
CA THR A 203 15.52 -5.39 12.90
C THR A 203 14.80 -4.05 12.97
N ASP A 204 14.94 -3.31 14.09
CA ASP A 204 14.35 -1.97 14.19
C ASP A 204 15.04 -0.95 13.31
N ILE A 205 16.34 -1.10 13.05
CA ILE A 205 17.08 -0.20 12.15
C ILE A 205 16.98 -0.62 10.68
N ILE A 206 16.50 -1.82 10.35
CA ILE A 206 16.38 -2.30 8.97
C ILE A 206 15.20 -1.64 8.27
N ARG A 207 15.42 -1.04 7.11
CA ARG A 207 14.39 -0.57 6.18
C ARG A 207 13.91 -1.71 5.29
N ASN A 208 14.84 -2.33 4.58
CA ASN A 208 14.64 -3.52 3.75
C ASN A 208 15.96 -4.29 3.62
N THR A 209 15.84 -5.54 3.23
CA THR A 209 16.98 -6.39 2.87
C THR A 209 16.70 -7.02 1.52
N ASP A 210 17.59 -6.81 0.57
CA ASP A 210 17.54 -7.44 -0.74
C ASP A 210 18.47 -8.65 -0.74
N VAL A 211 17.91 -9.85 -0.96
CA VAL A 211 18.65 -11.11 -0.99
C VAL A 211 18.70 -11.63 -2.41
N TYR A 212 19.89 -11.59 -2.99
CA TYR A 212 20.17 -12.16 -4.31
C TYR A 212 20.71 -13.56 -4.14
N THR A 213 19.93 -14.56 -4.50
CA THR A 213 20.35 -15.98 -4.43
C THR A 213 21.03 -16.45 -5.71
N GLY A 214 21.32 -15.56 -6.62
CA GLY A 214 21.99 -15.75 -7.91
C GLY A 214 21.64 -14.63 -8.88
N GLY A 215 22.44 -14.39 -9.92
CA GLY A 215 22.14 -13.39 -10.94
C GLY A 215 22.16 -11.93 -10.45
N PHE A 216 23.10 -11.57 -9.61
CA PHE A 216 23.28 -10.19 -9.14
C PHE A 216 24.17 -9.38 -10.09
N SER A 217 24.05 -8.06 -10.04
CA SER A 217 24.77 -7.15 -10.92
C SER A 217 26.26 -7.05 -10.58
N ALA A 218 27.06 -6.50 -11.53
CA ALA A 218 28.51 -6.36 -11.39
C ALA A 218 28.93 -5.45 -10.22
N GLU A 219 28.04 -4.61 -9.69
CA GLU A 219 28.30 -3.76 -8.52
C GLU A 219 28.58 -4.59 -7.26
N TYR A 220 28.07 -5.80 -7.18
CA TYR A 220 28.25 -6.72 -6.05
C TYR A 220 29.45 -7.67 -6.20
N GLY A 221 30.54 -7.22 -6.78
CA GLY A 221 31.72 -8.04 -7.00
C GLY A 221 32.32 -8.69 -5.74
N GLY A 222 33.21 -9.68 -5.95
CA GLY A 222 34.01 -10.33 -4.90
C GLY A 222 33.38 -11.54 -4.20
N ARG A 223 32.16 -11.93 -4.53
CA ARG A 223 31.50 -13.17 -4.08
C ARG A 223 30.65 -13.74 -5.23
N VAL A 224 30.39 -15.05 -5.19
CA VAL A 224 29.81 -15.77 -6.34
C VAL A 224 28.52 -16.51 -6.04
N SER A 225 28.16 -16.73 -4.78
CA SER A 225 26.96 -17.48 -4.40
C SER A 225 25.75 -16.56 -4.18
N SER A 226 25.83 -15.66 -3.22
CA SER A 226 24.72 -14.75 -2.91
C SER A 226 25.19 -13.41 -2.39
N ILE A 227 24.30 -12.43 -2.48
CA ILE A 227 24.44 -11.09 -1.88
C ILE A 227 23.22 -10.84 -1.00
N MET A 228 23.48 -10.37 0.22
CA MET A 228 22.48 -9.84 1.12
C MET A 228 22.77 -8.35 1.32
N ASP A 229 21.94 -7.47 0.78
CA ASP A 229 22.13 -6.03 0.87
C ASP A 229 21.07 -5.45 1.83
N ILE A 230 21.52 -5.04 3.01
CA ILE A 230 20.70 -4.50 4.09
C ILE A 230 20.78 -2.97 4.02
N LYS A 231 19.62 -2.33 3.92
CA LYS A 231 19.48 -0.88 3.99
C LYS A 231 18.88 -0.49 5.32
N THR A 232 19.47 0.50 5.98
CA THR A 232 18.96 1.03 7.23
C THR A 232 17.89 2.12 7.02
N ILE A 233 17.09 2.37 8.05
CA ILE A 233 16.14 3.48 8.06
C ILE A 233 16.88 4.81 8.31
N ASP A 234 16.26 5.92 7.94
CA ASP A 234 16.60 7.24 8.45
C ASP A 234 15.87 7.44 9.79
N GLY A 235 16.51 8.12 10.74
CA GLY A 235 15.86 8.47 12.01
C GLY A 235 14.69 9.44 11.84
N ASN A 236 13.81 9.47 12.84
CA ASN A 236 12.69 10.38 12.84
C ASN A 236 13.19 11.86 12.79
N LYS A 237 12.70 12.62 11.83
CA LYS A 237 13.08 14.03 11.62
C LYS A 237 12.22 15.02 12.39
N LYS A 238 11.13 14.57 13.02
CA LYS A 238 10.14 15.43 13.67
C LYS A 238 10.21 15.39 15.18
N GLU A 239 10.36 14.19 15.76
CA GLU A 239 10.28 13.97 17.20
C GLU A 239 11.25 12.88 17.66
N ILE A 240 11.63 12.93 18.94
CA ILE A 240 12.43 11.89 19.56
C ILE A 240 11.50 10.73 19.92
N GLY A 241 11.85 9.55 19.44
CA GLY A 241 11.18 8.29 19.74
C GLY A 241 12.17 7.26 20.22
N GLY A 242 11.66 6.21 20.85
CA GLY A 242 12.51 5.10 21.27
C GLY A 242 11.73 3.90 21.73
N ARG A 243 12.44 2.79 21.85
CA ARG A 243 11.89 1.52 22.34
C ARG A 243 12.93 0.84 23.23
N LEU A 244 12.49 0.39 24.37
CA LEU A 244 13.23 -0.52 25.23
C LEU A 244 12.51 -1.87 25.22
N SER A 245 13.21 -2.93 24.88
CA SER A 245 12.68 -4.29 24.93
C SER A 245 13.63 -5.21 25.68
N GLY A 246 13.07 -6.20 26.36
CA GLY A 246 13.81 -7.24 27.06
C GLY A 246 13.10 -8.56 26.92
N ASN A 247 13.87 -9.61 26.68
CA ASN A 247 13.39 -10.97 26.60
C ASN A 247 14.33 -11.91 27.35
N THR A 248 14.04 -13.20 27.31
CA THR A 248 14.85 -14.22 28.01
C THR A 248 16.30 -14.30 27.54
N PHE A 249 16.58 -13.89 26.30
CA PHE A 249 17.89 -14.03 25.65
C PHE A 249 18.70 -12.75 25.61
N GLY A 250 18.06 -11.58 25.83
CA GLY A 250 18.77 -10.32 25.75
C GLY A 250 17.90 -9.10 26.04
N SER A 251 18.52 -7.94 25.94
CA SER A 251 17.83 -6.65 25.99
C SER A 251 18.30 -5.74 24.85
N LYS A 252 17.42 -4.82 24.46
CA LYS A 252 17.64 -3.90 23.35
C LYS A 252 17.13 -2.52 23.70
N LEU A 253 17.91 -1.51 23.33
CA LEU A 253 17.55 -0.11 23.37
C LEU A 253 17.64 0.47 21.97
N PHE A 254 16.57 1.08 21.51
CA PHE A 254 16.49 1.82 20.25
C PHE A 254 16.04 3.24 20.53
N ILE A 255 16.74 4.24 19.99
CA ILE A 255 16.39 5.65 20.11
C ILE A 255 16.62 6.31 18.75
N GLU A 256 15.68 7.13 18.33
CA GLU A 256 15.78 7.92 17.12
C GLU A 256 15.27 9.34 17.34
N GLY A 257 15.68 10.29 16.52
CA GLY A 257 15.16 11.63 16.62
C GLY A 257 15.88 12.66 15.74
N PRO A 258 15.36 13.90 15.70
CA PRO A 258 16.01 14.99 15.01
C PRO A 258 17.26 15.44 15.77
N LEU A 259 18.36 15.62 15.04
CA LEU A 259 19.58 16.22 15.58
C LEU A 259 19.56 17.75 15.47
N SER A 260 18.74 18.28 14.55
CA SER A 260 18.58 19.71 14.32
C SER A 260 17.11 20.11 14.35
N LYS A 261 16.82 21.31 14.90
CA LYS A 261 15.48 21.92 14.88
C LYS A 261 14.94 22.15 13.46
N SER A 262 15.80 22.24 12.45
CA SER A 262 15.41 22.36 11.04
C SER A 262 14.87 21.06 10.43
N GLY A 263 14.97 19.92 11.12
CA GLY A 263 14.54 18.61 10.63
C GLY A 263 15.36 18.03 9.49
N ASN A 264 16.49 18.66 9.12
CA ASN A 264 17.31 18.18 8.00
C ASN A 264 18.21 17.00 8.39
N THR A 265 18.53 16.86 9.67
CA THR A 265 19.41 15.81 10.19
C THR A 265 18.72 15.06 11.29
N SER A 266 18.78 13.75 11.24
CA SER A 266 18.28 12.84 12.27
C SER A 266 19.35 11.85 12.69
N PHE A 267 19.17 11.22 13.83
CA PHE A 267 20.03 10.17 14.34
C PHE A 267 19.24 8.92 14.68
N ILE A 268 19.95 7.81 14.68
CA ILE A 268 19.49 6.52 15.20
C ILE A 268 20.59 6.01 16.11
N PHE A 269 20.18 5.51 17.25
CA PHE A 269 20.99 4.73 18.16
C PHE A 269 20.31 3.39 18.43
N SER A 270 21.02 2.30 18.24
CA SER A 270 20.57 0.95 18.60
C SER A 270 21.67 0.22 19.36
N GLY A 271 21.30 -0.34 20.49
CA GLY A 271 22.17 -1.19 21.28
C GLY A 271 21.43 -2.48 21.65
N LYS A 272 22.03 -3.62 21.31
CA LYS A 272 21.53 -4.96 21.64
C LYS A 272 22.57 -5.71 22.47
N THR A 273 22.14 -6.37 23.54
CA THR A 273 23.00 -7.24 24.33
C THR A 273 22.36 -8.61 24.46
N SER A 274 23.19 -9.65 24.43
CA SER A 274 22.76 -11.04 24.66
C SER A 274 23.22 -11.50 26.04
N TYR A 275 22.41 -12.31 26.69
CA TYR A 275 22.77 -12.97 27.96
C TYR A 275 23.37 -14.35 27.74
N LEU A 276 23.38 -14.87 26.53
CA LEU A 276 23.86 -16.21 26.18
C LEU A 276 25.36 -16.37 26.39
N ASP A 277 26.14 -15.31 26.35
CA ASP A 277 27.59 -15.33 26.60
C ASP A 277 27.96 -15.42 28.08
N LYS A 278 26.97 -15.39 28.99
CA LYS A 278 27.18 -15.40 30.44
C LYS A 278 26.66 -16.64 31.14
N SER A 279 26.17 -17.62 30.37
CA SER A 279 25.63 -18.89 30.85
C SER A 279 26.60 -20.06 30.68
#